data_6bb2b5866c5ebaed834f62c896e80625
#
_entry.id   6bb2b5866c5ebaed834f62c896e80625
#
_cell.length_a   1.000
_cell.length_b   1.000
_cell.length_c   1.000
_cell.angle_alpha   90.00
_cell.angle_beta   90.00
_cell.angle_gamma   90.00
#
_symmetry.space_group_name_H-M   'P 1'
#
loop_
_entity.id
_entity.type
_entity.pdbx_description
1 polymer ?
#
loop_
_entity_poly.entity_id
_entity_poly.type
_entity_poly.pdbx_seq_one_letter_code
_entity_poly.pdbx_strand_id
1 'polypeptide(L)'
;MVETINLRQGESTAVSFTSLATAGYSWHFEIGNVGVISVEKSVNSQEMRKMPLGASVEEIFTIKAIRMGTSKLFFRQSRSWETDVEPIQSKTYYIQVID
;
A
#
# COMPACT_ATOMS: atom_id res chain seq x y z
N MET A 1 2.45 10.45 -9.11
CA MET A 1 3.51 11.06 -8.28
C MET A 1 4.39 9.96 -7.69
N VAL A 2 5.68 10.18 -7.64
CA VAL A 2 6.65 9.20 -7.13
C VAL A 2 7.39 9.80 -5.95
N GLU A 3 7.51 9.01 -4.87
CA GLU A 3 8.30 9.41 -3.71
C GLU A 3 9.37 8.38 -3.41
N THR A 4 10.47 8.83 -2.84
CA THR A 4 11.55 7.96 -2.40
C THR A 4 11.51 7.82 -0.89
N ILE A 5 11.60 6.59 -0.40
CA ILE A 5 11.69 6.29 1.03
C ILE A 5 13.03 5.62 1.27
N ASN A 6 13.79 6.16 2.21
CA ASN A 6 15.08 5.58 2.60
C ASN A 6 14.91 4.86 3.93
N LEU A 7 15.30 3.59 3.98
CA LEU A 7 15.22 2.76 5.17
C LEU A 7 16.57 2.09 5.41
N ARG A 8 16.86 1.82 6.66
CA ARG A 8 17.99 0.97 7.02
C ARG A 8 17.53 -0.48 7.06
N GLN A 9 18.44 -1.39 6.79
CA GLN A 9 18.14 -2.81 6.87
C GLN A 9 17.60 -3.17 8.26
N GLY A 10 16.46 -3.85 8.31
CA GLY A 10 15.76 -4.20 9.56
C GLY A 10 14.75 -3.16 10.03
N GLU A 11 14.77 -1.97 9.44
CA GLU A 11 13.85 -0.88 9.78
C GLU A 11 12.53 -1.06 9.04
N SER A 12 11.45 -0.52 9.61
CA SER A 12 10.15 -0.53 8.95
C SER A 12 9.48 0.83 9.05
N THR A 13 8.58 1.09 8.12
CA THR A 13 7.77 2.29 8.10
C THR A 13 6.36 1.92 7.64
N ALA A 14 5.41 2.80 7.90
CA ALA A 14 4.04 2.57 7.49
C ALA A 14 3.56 3.72 6.61
N VAL A 15 2.77 3.38 5.60
CA VAL A 15 2.05 4.37 4.79
C VAL A 15 0.57 4.03 4.86
N SER A 16 -0.27 5.05 4.84
CA SER A 16 -1.71 4.84 4.89
C SER A 16 -2.39 5.53 3.72
N PHE A 17 -3.48 4.93 3.27
CA PHE A 17 -4.27 5.45 2.18
C PHE A 17 -5.74 5.38 2.56
N THR A 18 -6.48 6.40 2.16
CA THR A 18 -7.93 6.39 2.31
C THR A 18 -8.55 5.67 1.12
N SER A 19 -9.47 4.75 1.38
CA SER A 19 -10.14 4.01 0.33
C SER A 19 -11.65 4.06 0.48
N LEU A 20 -12.36 3.82 -0.62
CA LEU A 20 -13.82 3.69 -0.62
C LEU A 20 -14.20 2.21 -0.45
N ALA A 21 -13.71 1.60 0.62
CA ALA A 21 -13.86 0.16 0.86
C ALA A 21 -15.32 -0.28 0.92
N THR A 22 -16.20 0.55 1.48
CA THR A 22 -17.62 0.24 1.57
C THR A 22 -18.30 0.23 0.19
N ALA A 23 -17.68 0.82 -0.83
CA ALA A 23 -18.13 0.76 -2.22
C ALA A 23 -17.39 -0.30 -3.04
N GLY A 24 -16.60 -1.15 -2.39
CA GLY A 24 -15.87 -2.24 -3.04
C GLY A 24 -14.46 -1.92 -3.46
N TYR A 25 -14.01 -0.69 -3.26
CA TYR A 25 -12.65 -0.30 -3.59
C TYR A 25 -11.67 -0.68 -2.48
N SER A 26 -10.46 -1.09 -2.85
CA SER A 26 -9.37 -1.28 -1.92
C SER A 26 -8.05 -1.00 -2.60
N TRP A 27 -7.03 -0.78 -1.80
CA TRP A 27 -5.69 -0.57 -2.30
C TRP A 27 -4.97 -1.90 -2.44
N HIS A 28 -4.31 -2.09 -3.57
CA HIS A 28 -3.49 -3.25 -3.87
C HIS A 28 -2.05 -2.77 -4.07
N PHE A 29 -1.09 -3.68 -3.90
CA PHE A 29 0.31 -3.31 -4.10
C PHE A 29 1.04 -4.35 -4.93
N GLU A 30 2.12 -3.90 -5.58
CA GLU A 30 3.05 -4.75 -6.29
C GLU A 30 4.46 -4.35 -5.87
N ILE A 31 5.29 -5.36 -5.54
CA ILE A 31 6.67 -5.16 -5.14
C ILE A 31 7.56 -5.51 -6.32
N GLY A 32 8.41 -4.56 -6.72
CA GLY A 32 9.33 -4.77 -7.84
C GLY A 32 10.47 -5.72 -7.50
N ASN A 33 10.97 -5.68 -6.26
CA ASN A 33 12.05 -6.56 -5.81
C ASN A 33 11.69 -7.14 -4.45
N VAL A 34 11.10 -8.33 -4.46
CA VAL A 34 10.60 -8.99 -3.25
C VAL A 34 11.70 -9.41 -2.26
N GLY A 35 12.96 -9.42 -2.70
CA GLY A 35 14.07 -9.74 -1.81
C GLY A 35 14.53 -8.57 -0.96
N VAL A 36 14.13 -7.35 -1.30
CA VAL A 36 14.60 -6.12 -0.63
C VAL A 36 13.63 -5.68 0.44
N ILE A 37 12.33 -5.76 0.19
CA ILE A 37 11.31 -5.32 1.12
C ILE A 37 10.19 -6.34 1.24
N SER A 38 9.45 -6.27 2.35
CA SER A 38 8.17 -6.95 2.50
C SER A 38 7.11 -5.92 2.87
N VAL A 39 5.86 -6.21 2.53
CA VAL A 39 4.75 -5.30 2.80
C VAL A 39 3.60 -6.08 3.41
N GLU A 40 3.05 -5.56 4.50
CA GLU A 40 1.87 -6.12 5.13
C GLU A 40 0.76 -5.08 5.15
N LYS A 41 -0.44 -5.53 4.80
CA LYS A 41 -1.62 -4.68 4.80
C LYS A 41 -2.45 -4.94 6.05
N SER A 42 -2.93 -3.86 6.69
CA SER A 42 -3.91 -3.96 7.77
C SER A 42 -5.03 -2.97 7.53
N VAL A 43 -6.24 -3.33 7.98
CA VAL A 43 -7.43 -2.50 7.84
C VAL A 43 -8.16 -2.50 9.17
N ASN A 44 -8.67 -1.35 9.57
CA ASN A 44 -9.48 -1.27 10.79
C ASN A 44 -10.90 -1.76 10.49
N SER A 45 -11.12 -3.06 10.65
CA SER A 45 -12.40 -3.68 10.34
C SER A 45 -13.52 -3.25 11.29
N GLN A 46 -13.20 -2.78 12.48
CA GLN A 46 -14.21 -2.26 13.41
C GLN A 46 -14.79 -0.95 12.93
N GLU A 47 -13.97 -0.10 12.33
CA GLU A 47 -14.45 1.14 11.74
C GLU A 47 -15.36 0.86 10.56
N MET A 48 -15.01 -0.12 9.74
CA MET A 48 -15.85 -0.50 8.60
C MET A 48 -17.27 -0.88 9.00
N ARG A 49 -17.44 -1.54 10.13
CA ARG A 49 -18.76 -1.97 10.60
C ARG A 49 -19.65 -0.82 11.04
N LYS A 50 -19.05 0.27 11.47
CA LYS A 50 -19.76 1.43 12.01
C LYS A 50 -20.05 2.49 10.98
N MET A 51 -19.42 2.39 9.80
CA MET A 51 -19.55 3.42 8.77
C MET A 51 -20.72 3.18 7.87
N PRO A 52 -21.42 4.26 7.44
CA PRO A 52 -22.45 4.14 6.44
C PRO A 52 -21.86 3.72 5.09
N LEU A 53 -22.72 3.19 4.23
CA LEU A 53 -22.31 2.80 2.88
C LEU A 53 -21.72 4.00 2.13
N GLY A 54 -20.59 3.81 1.50
CA GLY A 54 -19.90 4.86 0.76
C GLY A 54 -18.89 5.66 1.56
N ALA A 55 -18.81 5.43 2.88
CA ALA A 55 -17.80 6.09 3.71
C ALA A 55 -16.40 5.52 3.41
N SER A 56 -15.39 6.36 3.65
CA SER A 56 -14.00 5.94 3.44
C SER A 56 -13.41 5.26 4.66
N VAL A 57 -12.43 4.39 4.42
CA VAL A 57 -11.67 3.69 5.47
C VAL A 57 -10.19 3.89 5.22
N GLU A 58 -9.42 3.89 6.28
CA GLU A 58 -7.97 3.98 6.17
C GLU A 58 -7.37 2.57 6.07
N GLU A 59 -6.55 2.36 5.05
CA GLU A 59 -5.79 1.12 4.87
C GLU A 59 -4.32 1.42 5.14
N ILE A 60 -3.70 0.61 5.98
CA ILE A 60 -2.32 0.83 6.43
C ILE A 60 -1.43 -0.28 5.87
N PHE A 61 -0.32 0.12 5.28
CA PHE A 61 0.67 -0.80 4.73
C PHE A 61 1.99 -0.60 5.46
N THR A 62 2.50 -1.67 6.07
CA THR A 62 3.78 -1.65 6.76
C THR A 62 4.85 -2.20 5.82
N ILE A 63 5.86 -1.39 5.56
CA ILE A 63 6.98 -1.73 4.68
C ILE A 63 8.19 -2.05 5.55
N LYS A 64 8.73 -3.27 5.42
CA LYS A 64 9.89 -3.71 6.17
C LYS A 64 11.08 -3.86 5.24
N ALA A 65 12.22 -3.27 5.62
CA ALA A 65 13.46 -3.39 4.87
C ALA A 65 14.16 -4.69 5.25
N ILE A 66 14.27 -5.61 4.29
CA ILE A 66 14.82 -6.94 4.53
C ILE A 66 16.30 -6.98 4.18
N ARG A 67 16.67 -6.42 3.05
CA ARG A 67 18.03 -6.51 2.49
C ARG A 67 18.39 -5.19 1.83
N MET A 68 19.68 -4.85 1.82
CA MET A 68 20.16 -3.67 1.11
C MET A 68 19.84 -3.77 -0.37
N GLY A 69 19.49 -2.66 -0.98
CA GLY A 69 19.14 -2.57 -2.39
C GLY A 69 18.01 -1.59 -2.61
N THR A 70 17.41 -1.66 -3.78
CA THR A 70 16.30 -0.79 -4.14
C THR A 70 15.14 -1.62 -4.65
N SER A 71 13.92 -1.11 -4.42
CA SER A 71 12.71 -1.72 -4.93
C SER A 71 11.69 -0.65 -5.26
N LYS A 72 10.97 -0.85 -6.34
CA LYS A 72 9.74 -0.09 -6.58
C LYS A 72 8.62 -0.72 -5.76
N LEU A 73 7.71 0.13 -5.29
CA LEU A 73 6.51 -0.31 -4.61
C LEU A 73 5.35 0.48 -5.21
N PHE A 74 4.49 -0.21 -5.92
CA PHE A 74 3.38 0.41 -6.63
C PHE A 74 2.06 0.09 -5.92
N PHE A 75 1.30 1.14 -5.59
CA PHE A 75 -0.02 1.02 -4.99
C PHE A 75 -1.08 1.49 -5.98
N ARG A 76 -2.21 0.78 -6.01
CA ARG A 76 -3.36 1.18 -6.82
C ARG A 76 -4.65 0.92 -6.06
N GLN A 77 -5.63 1.78 -6.25
CA GLN A 77 -6.96 1.60 -5.69
C GLN A 77 -7.92 1.21 -6.80
N SER A 78 -8.54 0.04 -6.66
CA SER A 78 -9.47 -0.49 -7.67
C SER A 78 -10.40 -1.49 -7.01
N ARG A 79 -11.44 -1.88 -7.74
CA ARG A 79 -12.32 -2.99 -7.34
C ARG A 79 -11.69 -4.29 -7.84
N SER A 80 -11.71 -5.31 -7.00
CA SER A 80 -11.03 -6.57 -7.30
C SER A 80 -11.62 -7.32 -8.49
N TRP A 81 -12.91 -7.11 -8.79
CA TRP A 81 -13.57 -7.77 -9.92
C TRP A 81 -13.45 -7.00 -11.24
N GLU A 82 -12.88 -5.81 -11.23
CA GLU A 82 -12.66 -5.01 -12.43
C GLU A 82 -11.22 -5.21 -12.90
N THR A 83 -11.06 -5.96 -14.00
CA THR A 83 -9.72 -6.31 -14.49
C THR A 83 -9.21 -5.41 -15.61
N ASP A 84 -10.12 -4.81 -16.40
CA ASP A 84 -9.74 -3.98 -17.55
C ASP A 84 -10.00 -2.50 -17.33
N VAL A 85 -10.19 -2.08 -16.09
CA VAL A 85 -10.48 -0.70 -15.73
C VAL A 85 -9.27 -0.10 -15.05
N GLU A 86 -8.93 1.12 -15.41
CA GLU A 86 -7.83 1.83 -14.75
C GLU A 86 -8.15 2.08 -13.28
N PRO A 87 -7.13 2.01 -12.39
CA PRO A 87 -7.35 2.33 -10.99
C PRO A 87 -7.80 3.78 -10.83
N ILE A 88 -8.64 4.03 -9.84
CA ILE A 88 -9.11 5.40 -9.56
C ILE A 88 -8.00 6.25 -8.94
N GLN A 89 -7.03 5.63 -8.28
CA GLN A 89 -5.85 6.31 -7.76
C GLN A 89 -4.67 5.34 -7.77
N SER A 90 -3.48 5.90 -7.90
CA SER A 90 -2.24 5.12 -7.83
C SER A 90 -1.13 5.93 -7.20
N LYS A 91 -0.15 5.24 -6.61
CA LYS A 91 1.01 5.86 -6.01
C LYS A 91 2.21 4.93 -6.17
N THR A 92 3.35 5.50 -6.54
CA THR A 92 4.60 4.74 -6.67
C THR A 92 5.62 5.25 -5.67
N TYR A 93 6.28 4.33 -4.99
CA TYR A 93 7.42 4.63 -4.12
C TYR A 93 8.66 3.93 -4.66
N TYR A 94 9.79 4.61 -4.54
CA TYR A 94 11.10 3.98 -4.67
C TYR A 94 11.63 3.77 -3.26
N ILE A 95 11.83 2.52 -2.88
CA ILE A 95 12.34 2.18 -1.56
C ILE A 95 13.82 1.90 -1.70
N GLN A 96 14.63 2.65 -0.96
CA GLN A 96 16.08 2.47 -0.95
C GLN A 96 16.48 1.98 0.43
N VAL A 97 17.02 0.76 0.49
CA VAL A 97 17.45 0.16 1.75
C VAL A 97 18.97 0.27 1.84
N ILE A 98 19.40 0.95 2.88
CA ILE A 98 20.81 1.18 3.16
C ILE A 98 21.21 0.49 4.47
N ASP A 99 22.50 0.43 4.68
CA ASP A 99 23.01 -0.19 5.92
C ASP A 99 22.90 0.75 7.12
#